data_eda4e56d9d0f5422971e97d6b3775c7b
#
_entry.id   eda4e56d9d0f5422971e97d6b3775c7b
#
_cell.length_a   1.000
_cell.length_b   1.000
_cell.length_c   1.000
_cell.angle_alpha   90.00
_cell.angle_beta   90.00
_cell.angle_gamma   90.00
#
_symmetry.space_group_name_H-M   'P 1'
#
loop_
_entity.id
_entity.type
_entity.pdbx_description
1 polymer ?
#
loop_
_entity_poly.entity_id
_entity_poly.type
_entity_poly.pdbx_seq_one_letter_code
_entity_poly.pdbx_strand_id
1 'polypeptide(L)'
;MNLEIITINDESLKLFYQGIYKHKEELNTIIWYFDSDKDYQEFFEKNQAYVISFLGIPLEKLLVECLKQNNLHISFAESCTGGMLVSTLVNASGASNVLNESYVTYSIDAKTRILGVKKETIDKYTVYSPQTAKEMVEGLYIKTKAEVCVSVTGRAGGGASDPLDGLFDYAILTNIGGKNHLHIDRQEFKGSRNDVRKMQTTYILWQVLRIINMPN
;
A
#
# COMPACT_ATOMS: atom_id res chain seq x y z
N MET A 1 -1.08 29.20 2.59
CA MET A 1 -0.87 27.75 2.77
C MET A 1 -1.99 27.08 1.98
N ASN A 2 -1.71 26.16 1.08
CA ASN A 2 -2.80 25.43 0.41
C ASN A 2 -3.37 24.45 1.43
N LEU A 3 -4.61 24.66 1.81
CA LEU A 3 -5.33 23.74 2.69
C LEU A 3 -5.90 22.62 1.81
N GLU A 4 -5.17 21.52 1.68
CA GLU A 4 -5.58 20.37 0.87
C GLU A 4 -5.40 19.07 1.66
N ILE A 5 -6.32 18.14 1.41
CA ILE A 5 -6.27 16.77 1.92
C ILE A 5 -6.38 15.83 0.72
N ILE A 6 -5.52 14.83 0.66
CA ILE A 6 -5.60 13.77 -0.34
C ILE A 6 -6.18 12.54 0.34
N THR A 7 -7.24 12.00 -0.23
CA THR A 7 -7.89 10.77 0.24
C THR A 7 -7.79 9.68 -0.82
N ILE A 8 -8.01 8.43 -0.40
CA ILE A 8 -8.32 7.37 -1.37
C ILE A 8 -9.61 7.73 -2.11
N ASN A 9 -9.74 7.32 -3.37
CA ASN A 9 -10.98 7.53 -4.13
C ASN A 9 -12.03 6.54 -3.63
N ASP A 10 -12.89 7.03 -2.73
CA ASP A 10 -14.01 6.30 -2.16
C ASP A 10 -15.31 6.97 -2.60
N GLU A 11 -16.18 6.20 -3.24
CA GLU A 11 -17.44 6.73 -3.82
C GLU A 11 -18.39 7.27 -2.74
N SER A 12 -18.40 6.69 -1.53
CA SER A 12 -19.26 7.18 -0.45
C SER A 12 -18.79 8.54 0.07
N LEU A 13 -17.47 8.71 0.18
CA LEU A 13 -16.84 9.97 0.56
C LEU A 13 -17.12 11.05 -0.50
N LYS A 14 -16.96 10.70 -1.77
CA LYS A 14 -17.20 11.57 -2.90
C LYS A 14 -18.67 12.03 -2.95
N LEU A 15 -19.62 11.11 -2.87
CA LEU A 15 -21.05 11.42 -2.88
C LEU A 15 -21.48 12.31 -1.72
N PHE A 16 -20.89 12.12 -0.53
CA PHE A 16 -21.21 12.91 0.65
C PHE A 16 -20.73 14.36 0.54
N TYR A 17 -19.51 14.58 0.00
CA TYR A 17 -18.88 15.91 -0.05
C TYR A 17 -18.98 16.59 -1.42
N GLN A 18 -19.52 15.94 -2.44
CA GLN A 18 -19.70 16.53 -3.76
C GLN A 18 -20.59 17.78 -3.67
N GLY A 19 -20.09 18.91 -4.17
CA GLY A 19 -20.75 20.19 -4.10
C GLY A 19 -20.58 20.96 -2.78
N ILE A 20 -19.98 20.34 -1.74
CA ILE A 20 -19.63 21.02 -0.48
C ILE A 20 -18.22 21.61 -0.59
N TYR A 21 -17.25 20.80 -1.03
CA TYR A 21 -15.86 21.22 -1.19
C TYR A 21 -15.40 21.09 -2.63
N LYS A 22 -14.48 21.97 -3.04
CA LYS A 22 -13.79 21.84 -4.33
C LYS A 22 -12.91 20.59 -4.29
N HIS A 23 -12.91 19.79 -5.35
CA HIS A 23 -12.08 18.61 -5.43
C HIS A 23 -11.58 18.35 -6.84
N LYS A 24 -10.50 17.55 -6.93
CA LYS A 24 -9.92 17.02 -8.17
C LYS A 24 -9.65 15.54 -8.00
N GLU A 25 -10.11 14.74 -8.95
CA GLU A 25 -9.84 13.31 -8.99
C GLU A 25 -8.54 13.02 -9.75
N GLU A 26 -7.67 12.19 -9.18
CA GLU A 26 -6.43 11.72 -9.81
C GLU A 26 -6.23 10.23 -9.55
N LEU A 27 -6.29 9.40 -10.61
CA LEU A 27 -6.18 7.94 -10.49
C LEU A 27 -7.15 7.38 -9.42
N ASN A 28 -6.61 6.85 -8.33
CA ASN A 28 -7.38 6.31 -7.20
C ASN A 28 -7.39 7.25 -5.98
N THR A 29 -7.16 8.53 -6.18
CA THR A 29 -7.16 9.54 -5.11
C THR A 29 -8.09 10.70 -5.44
N ILE A 30 -8.55 11.39 -4.40
CA ILE A 30 -9.28 12.65 -4.51
C ILE A 30 -8.50 13.70 -3.72
N ILE A 31 -8.23 14.84 -4.36
CA ILE A 31 -7.63 16.01 -3.72
C ILE A 31 -8.77 16.96 -3.37
N TRP A 32 -8.95 17.23 -2.08
CA TRP A 32 -9.95 18.15 -1.55
C TRP A 32 -9.29 19.47 -1.20
N TYR A 33 -9.93 20.58 -1.58
CA TYR A 33 -9.45 21.94 -1.35
C TYR A 33 -10.38 22.67 -0.39
N PHE A 34 -9.81 23.35 0.58
CA PHE A 34 -10.56 24.04 1.64
C PHE A 34 -10.25 25.54 1.63
N ASP A 35 -11.29 26.35 1.77
CA ASP A 35 -11.19 27.80 1.83
C ASP A 35 -10.99 28.30 3.27
N SER A 36 -11.16 27.44 4.29
CA SER A 36 -10.95 27.80 5.70
C SER A 36 -10.29 26.68 6.51
N ASP A 37 -9.54 27.06 7.55
CA ASP A 37 -8.96 26.11 8.51
C ASP A 37 -10.03 25.27 9.22
N LYS A 38 -11.20 25.86 9.50
CA LYS A 38 -12.30 25.16 10.15
C LYS A 38 -12.82 23.98 9.31
N ASP A 39 -13.10 24.24 8.04
CA ASP A 39 -13.59 23.18 7.13
C ASP A 39 -12.56 22.09 6.92
N TYR A 40 -11.27 22.49 6.82
CA TYR A 40 -10.14 21.56 6.74
C TYR A 40 -10.07 20.63 7.96
N GLN A 41 -10.11 21.18 9.18
CA GLN A 41 -10.03 20.40 10.42
C GLN A 41 -11.25 19.50 10.58
N GLU A 42 -12.45 20.01 10.31
CA GLU A 42 -13.68 19.22 10.40
C GLU A 42 -13.68 18.04 9.42
N PHE A 43 -13.23 18.25 8.17
CA PHE A 43 -13.10 17.19 7.18
C PHE A 43 -12.04 16.17 7.62
N PHE A 44 -10.86 16.62 8.05
CA PHE A 44 -9.78 15.76 8.48
C PHE A 44 -10.20 14.86 9.65
N GLU A 45 -10.79 15.43 10.70
CA GLU A 45 -11.23 14.68 11.88
C GLU A 45 -12.25 13.59 11.55
N LYS A 46 -13.21 13.90 10.67
CA LYS A 46 -14.26 12.95 10.26
C LYS A 46 -13.76 11.84 9.32
N ASN A 47 -12.70 12.08 8.58
CA ASN A 47 -12.30 11.22 7.46
C ASN A 47 -10.88 10.66 7.58
N GLN A 48 -10.26 10.64 8.75
CA GLN A 48 -8.88 10.17 8.97
C GLN A 48 -8.60 8.79 8.35
N ALA A 49 -9.60 7.89 8.37
CA ALA A 49 -9.49 6.56 7.79
C ALA A 49 -9.25 6.54 6.28
N TYR A 50 -9.58 7.61 5.57
CA TYR A 50 -9.43 7.75 4.11
C TYR A 50 -8.26 8.63 3.71
N VAL A 51 -7.68 9.37 4.65
CA VAL A 51 -6.61 10.34 4.36
C VAL A 51 -5.32 9.61 3.99
N ILE A 52 -4.77 9.95 2.82
CA ILE A 52 -3.47 9.49 2.33
C ILE A 52 -2.40 10.55 2.66
N SER A 53 -2.75 11.83 2.49
CA SER A 53 -1.85 12.95 2.67
C SER A 53 -2.63 14.19 3.09
N PHE A 54 -1.99 15.06 3.84
CA PHE A 54 -2.54 16.33 4.27
C PHE A 54 -1.45 17.40 4.30
N LEU A 55 -1.83 18.67 4.13
CA LEU A 55 -0.91 19.81 4.07
C LEU A 55 0.18 19.65 2.99
N GLY A 56 -0.10 18.95 1.90
CA GLY A 56 0.87 18.70 0.83
C GLY A 56 2.03 17.78 1.22
N ILE A 57 1.91 17.02 2.34
CA ILE A 57 2.95 16.07 2.75
C ILE A 57 2.73 14.75 2.01
N PRO A 58 3.68 14.27 1.18
CA PRO A 58 3.54 13.01 0.46
C PRO A 58 3.38 11.80 1.39
N LEU A 59 2.62 10.80 0.94
CA LEU A 59 2.32 9.57 1.69
C LEU A 59 3.58 8.86 2.19
N GLU A 60 4.59 8.73 1.32
CA GLU A 60 5.87 8.09 1.68
C GLU A 60 6.60 8.83 2.80
N LYS A 61 6.49 10.14 2.86
CA LYS A 61 7.08 10.93 3.95
C LYS A 61 6.34 10.70 5.26
N LEU A 62 5.00 10.68 5.23
CA LEU A 62 4.19 10.34 6.40
C LEU A 62 4.52 8.95 6.92
N LEU A 63 4.64 7.98 6.01
CA LEU A 63 4.95 6.60 6.37
C LEU A 63 6.34 6.47 6.99
N VAL A 64 7.37 7.07 6.39
CA VAL A 64 8.74 7.03 6.92
C VAL A 64 8.80 7.67 8.32
N GLU A 65 8.17 8.82 8.52
CA GLU A 65 8.14 9.47 9.84
C GLU A 65 7.38 8.62 10.88
N CYS A 66 6.25 8.02 10.49
CA CYS A 66 5.50 7.12 11.37
C CYS A 66 6.33 5.88 11.78
N LEU A 67 7.00 5.24 10.85
CA LEU A 67 7.88 4.11 11.12
C LEU A 67 9.03 4.50 12.07
N LYS A 68 9.69 5.63 11.83
CA LYS A 68 10.78 6.15 12.69
C LYS A 68 10.30 6.42 14.11
N GLN A 69 9.16 7.12 14.28
CA GLN A 69 8.61 7.45 15.59
C GLN A 69 8.28 6.21 16.43
N ASN A 70 7.91 5.10 15.76
CA ASN A 70 7.60 3.84 16.41
C ASN A 70 8.77 2.84 16.45
N ASN A 71 9.98 3.22 15.99
CA ASN A 71 11.15 2.35 15.85
C ASN A 71 10.85 1.06 15.07
N LEU A 72 10.13 1.19 13.95
CA LEU A 72 9.73 0.08 13.09
C LEU A 72 10.55 0.09 11.81
N HIS A 73 10.96 -1.10 11.35
CA HIS A 73 11.54 -1.32 10.03
C HIS A 73 10.50 -1.95 9.11
N ILE A 74 10.58 -1.61 7.82
CA ILE A 74 9.72 -2.15 6.79
C ILE A 74 10.52 -2.88 5.73
N SER A 75 9.95 -3.97 5.20
CA SER A 75 10.47 -4.70 4.04
C SER A 75 9.36 -5.05 3.07
N PHE A 76 9.70 -5.17 1.79
CA PHE A 76 8.75 -5.49 0.72
C PHE A 76 9.16 -6.74 -0.06
N ALA A 77 8.17 -7.56 -0.42
CA ALA A 77 8.28 -8.63 -1.41
C ALA A 77 7.37 -8.31 -2.60
N GLU A 78 7.96 -7.75 -3.64
CA GLU A 78 7.21 -7.23 -4.79
C GLU A 78 7.15 -8.20 -5.96
N SER A 79 6.02 -8.23 -6.65
CA SER A 79 5.84 -8.91 -7.92
C SER A 79 5.33 -7.94 -8.99
N CYS A 80 4.01 -7.74 -9.12
CA CYS A 80 3.42 -6.90 -10.17
C CYS A 80 3.83 -5.42 -10.11
N THR A 81 4.14 -4.89 -8.94
CA THR A 81 4.64 -3.53 -8.73
C THR A 81 6.09 -3.34 -9.19
N GLY A 82 6.88 -4.42 -9.21
CA GLY A 82 8.22 -4.46 -9.83
C GLY A 82 9.22 -3.47 -9.23
N GLY A 83 9.24 -3.31 -7.91
CA GLY A 83 10.13 -2.39 -7.18
C GLY A 83 9.52 -1.01 -6.90
N MET A 84 8.26 -0.78 -7.27
CA MET A 84 7.63 0.54 -7.13
C MET A 84 7.33 0.90 -5.67
N LEU A 85 7.01 -0.08 -4.81
CA LEU A 85 6.83 0.16 -3.36
C LEU A 85 8.11 0.70 -2.74
N VAL A 86 9.24 0.02 -2.96
CA VAL A 86 10.56 0.47 -2.48
C VAL A 86 10.91 1.82 -3.10
N SER A 87 10.78 1.94 -4.44
CA SER A 87 11.11 3.17 -5.16
C SER A 87 10.31 4.37 -4.65
N THR A 88 9.04 4.19 -4.32
CA THR A 88 8.20 5.25 -3.75
C THR A 88 8.65 5.60 -2.33
N LEU A 89 8.89 4.60 -1.48
CA LEU A 89 9.31 4.84 -0.10
C LEU A 89 10.61 5.64 -0.01
N VAL A 90 11.59 5.31 -0.86
CA VAL A 90 12.91 5.97 -0.85
C VAL A 90 12.92 7.40 -1.40
N ASN A 91 11.82 7.89 -1.96
CA ASN A 91 11.66 9.33 -2.25
C ASN A 91 11.61 10.17 -0.98
N ALA A 92 11.25 9.57 0.16
CA ALA A 92 11.28 10.27 1.44
C ALA A 92 12.69 10.28 2.04
N SER A 93 13.17 11.46 2.41
CA SER A 93 14.43 11.60 3.15
C SER A 93 14.35 10.83 4.47
N GLY A 94 15.40 10.07 4.78
CA GLY A 94 15.46 9.24 5.98
C GLY A 94 14.85 7.84 5.82
N ALA A 95 14.44 7.43 4.62
CA ALA A 95 13.99 6.07 4.34
C ALA A 95 15.02 4.99 4.74
N SER A 96 16.32 5.29 4.67
CA SER A 96 17.40 4.39 5.10
C SER A 96 17.37 4.03 6.59
N ASN A 97 16.66 4.80 7.42
CA ASN A 97 16.51 4.48 8.84
C ASN A 97 15.42 3.43 9.10
N VAL A 98 14.57 3.16 8.14
CA VAL A 98 13.41 2.27 8.28
C VAL A 98 13.38 1.13 7.26
N LEU A 99 14.20 1.21 6.20
CA LEU A 99 14.27 0.22 5.13
C LEU A 99 15.68 -0.35 5.03
N ASN A 100 15.86 -1.63 5.36
CA ASN A 100 17.14 -2.31 5.26
C ASN A 100 17.27 -3.09 3.95
N GLU A 101 16.29 -3.89 3.63
CA GLU A 101 16.26 -4.74 2.44
C GLU A 101 14.85 -5.02 1.94
N SER A 102 14.73 -5.32 0.65
CA SER A 102 13.48 -5.72 0.01
C SER A 102 13.77 -6.55 -1.24
N TYR A 103 12.78 -7.30 -1.70
CA TYR A 103 12.99 -8.24 -2.80
C TYR A 103 11.94 -8.05 -3.91
N VAL A 104 12.40 -8.04 -5.17
CA VAL A 104 11.52 -8.16 -6.33
C VAL A 104 11.52 -9.61 -6.78
N THR A 105 10.50 -10.37 -6.38
CA THR A 105 10.35 -11.79 -6.69
C THR A 105 9.34 -11.99 -7.80
N TYR A 106 9.72 -11.56 -9.02
CA TYR A 106 8.79 -11.47 -10.15
C TYR A 106 8.38 -12.83 -10.72
N SER A 107 9.32 -13.77 -10.83
CA SER A 107 9.06 -15.12 -11.33
C SER A 107 8.59 -16.07 -10.22
N ILE A 108 8.00 -17.21 -10.63
CA ILE A 108 7.67 -18.32 -9.73
C ILE A 108 8.93 -18.84 -9.03
N ASP A 109 10.02 -19.04 -9.78
CA ASP A 109 11.30 -19.48 -9.24
C ASP A 109 11.82 -18.54 -8.16
N ALA A 110 11.77 -17.21 -8.40
CA ALA A 110 12.21 -16.23 -7.41
C ALA A 110 11.35 -16.28 -6.14
N LYS A 111 10.02 -16.44 -6.26
CA LYS A 111 9.13 -16.59 -5.10
C LYS A 111 9.49 -17.81 -4.27
N THR A 112 9.71 -18.94 -4.92
CA THR A 112 10.05 -20.21 -4.25
C THR A 112 11.44 -20.15 -3.64
N ARG A 113 12.45 -19.79 -4.41
CA ARG A 113 13.86 -19.81 -4.00
C ARG A 113 14.18 -18.76 -2.94
N ILE A 114 13.64 -17.56 -3.08
CA ILE A 114 13.96 -16.43 -2.19
C ILE A 114 13.06 -16.40 -0.97
N LEU A 115 11.76 -16.59 -1.14
CA LEU A 115 10.77 -16.42 -0.07
C LEU A 115 10.21 -17.75 0.45
N GLY A 116 10.58 -18.88 -0.15
CA GLY A 116 10.10 -20.18 0.28
C GLY A 116 8.62 -20.44 -0.02
N VAL A 117 8.03 -19.72 -0.98
CA VAL A 117 6.65 -19.99 -1.44
C VAL A 117 6.59 -21.41 -1.97
N LYS A 118 5.64 -22.19 -1.47
CA LYS A 118 5.51 -23.61 -1.82
C LYS A 118 4.99 -23.78 -3.25
N LYS A 119 5.60 -24.69 -3.97
CA LYS A 119 5.14 -25.02 -5.34
C LYS A 119 3.69 -25.52 -5.34
N GLU A 120 3.33 -26.33 -4.36
CA GLU A 120 1.98 -26.87 -4.17
C GLU A 120 0.94 -25.74 -3.99
N THR A 121 1.30 -24.67 -3.31
CA THR A 121 0.43 -23.48 -3.15
C THR A 121 0.22 -22.79 -4.49
N ILE A 122 1.28 -22.62 -5.28
CA ILE A 122 1.21 -22.02 -6.61
C ILE A 122 0.41 -22.91 -7.57
N ASP A 123 0.64 -24.22 -7.57
CA ASP A 123 -0.05 -25.17 -8.44
C ASP A 123 -1.55 -25.24 -8.12
N LYS A 124 -1.95 -25.12 -6.85
CA LYS A 124 -3.33 -25.20 -6.40
C LYS A 124 -4.10 -23.87 -6.52
N TYR A 125 -3.47 -22.75 -6.17
CA TYR A 125 -4.14 -21.45 -6.01
C TYR A 125 -3.66 -20.40 -7.02
N THR A 126 -2.69 -20.71 -7.84
CA THR A 126 -1.97 -19.82 -8.77
C THR A 126 -1.02 -18.82 -8.07
N VAL A 127 -0.20 -18.16 -8.88
CA VAL A 127 0.70 -17.10 -8.37
C VAL A 127 -0.04 -15.82 -7.97
N TYR A 128 -1.29 -15.64 -8.41
CA TYR A 128 -2.15 -14.50 -8.17
C TYR A 128 -3.24 -14.89 -7.18
N SER A 129 -2.84 -15.13 -5.92
CA SER A 129 -3.77 -15.59 -4.90
C SER A 129 -3.39 -15.05 -3.52
N PRO A 130 -4.39 -14.90 -2.60
CA PRO A 130 -4.14 -14.53 -1.22
C PRO A 130 -3.19 -15.49 -0.51
N GLN A 131 -3.24 -16.79 -0.87
CA GLN A 131 -2.34 -17.81 -0.31
C GLN A 131 -0.89 -17.57 -0.72
N THR A 132 -0.65 -17.21 -1.98
CA THR A 132 0.69 -16.86 -2.45
C THR A 132 1.18 -15.55 -1.80
N ALA A 133 0.34 -14.53 -1.71
CA ALA A 133 0.69 -13.29 -1.00
C ALA A 133 1.05 -13.56 0.47
N LYS A 134 0.27 -14.41 1.15
CA LYS A 134 0.55 -14.84 2.53
C LYS A 134 1.92 -15.49 2.66
N GLU A 135 2.21 -16.52 1.86
CA GLU A 135 3.51 -17.21 1.94
C GLU A 135 4.68 -16.29 1.56
N MET A 136 4.48 -15.36 0.61
CA MET A 136 5.49 -14.35 0.29
C MET A 136 5.82 -13.46 1.49
N VAL A 137 4.82 -12.97 2.23
CA VAL A 137 5.06 -12.08 3.39
C VAL A 137 5.65 -12.85 4.58
N GLU A 138 5.23 -14.09 4.81
CA GLU A 138 5.79 -14.95 5.84
C GLU A 138 7.27 -15.27 5.54
N GLY A 139 7.59 -15.60 4.30
CA GLY A 139 8.96 -15.82 3.85
C GLY A 139 9.83 -14.56 3.95
N LEU A 140 9.27 -13.41 3.62
CA LEU A 140 9.93 -12.11 3.80
C LEU A 140 10.28 -11.87 5.27
N TYR A 141 9.31 -12.06 6.18
CA TYR A 141 9.52 -11.89 7.62
C TYR A 141 10.59 -12.84 8.17
N ILE A 142 10.62 -14.09 7.71
CA ILE A 142 11.66 -15.05 8.12
C ILE A 142 13.05 -14.54 7.74
N LYS A 143 13.20 -13.91 6.58
CA LYS A 143 14.49 -13.41 6.08
C LYS A 143 14.94 -12.11 6.75
N THR A 144 14.03 -11.13 6.81
CA THR A 144 14.39 -9.75 7.15
C THR A 144 14.21 -9.43 8.62
N LYS A 145 13.30 -10.12 9.29
CA LYS A 145 12.85 -9.84 10.66
C LYS A 145 12.33 -8.41 10.86
N ALA A 146 11.99 -7.71 9.76
CA ALA A 146 11.42 -6.39 9.85
C ALA A 146 10.07 -6.44 10.57
N GLU A 147 9.80 -5.44 11.40
CA GLU A 147 8.55 -5.35 12.17
C GLU A 147 7.34 -5.20 11.27
N VAL A 148 7.52 -4.65 10.07
CA VAL A 148 6.47 -4.50 9.05
C VAL A 148 6.96 -5.16 7.76
N CYS A 149 6.31 -6.25 7.37
CA CYS A 149 6.57 -6.94 6.11
C CYS A 149 5.36 -6.80 5.19
N VAL A 150 5.61 -6.53 3.93
CA VAL A 150 4.55 -6.34 2.93
C VAL A 150 4.84 -7.19 1.71
N SER A 151 3.86 -7.92 1.23
CA SER A 151 3.96 -8.63 -0.05
C SER A 151 2.86 -8.21 -1.00
N VAL A 152 3.14 -8.26 -2.30
CA VAL A 152 2.15 -8.04 -3.35
C VAL A 152 2.39 -8.98 -4.52
N THR A 153 1.32 -9.59 -5.00
CA THR A 153 1.29 -10.38 -6.22
C THR A 153 0.00 -10.10 -7.00
N GLY A 154 0.03 -10.19 -8.32
CA GLY A 154 -1.14 -9.86 -9.12
C GLY A 154 -0.80 -9.53 -10.56
N ARG A 155 -1.78 -8.98 -11.27
CA ARG A 155 -1.66 -8.51 -12.64
C ARG A 155 -1.76 -6.99 -12.70
N ALA A 156 -0.78 -6.39 -13.34
CA ALA A 156 -0.62 -4.94 -13.34
C ALA A 156 -1.37 -4.21 -14.45
N GLY A 157 -2.34 -4.83 -15.09
CA GLY A 157 -3.11 -4.17 -16.14
C GLY A 157 -2.46 -4.19 -17.53
N GLY A 158 -3.21 -3.76 -18.54
CA GLY A 158 -2.77 -3.61 -19.94
C GLY A 158 -3.15 -4.76 -20.87
N GLY A 159 -3.94 -5.73 -20.42
CA GLY A 159 -4.48 -6.83 -21.24
C GLY A 159 -5.99 -6.80 -21.28
N ALA A 160 -6.58 -5.98 -22.16
CA ALA A 160 -8.03 -5.73 -22.23
C ALA A 160 -8.95 -6.97 -22.32
N SER A 161 -8.40 -8.16 -22.57
CA SER A 161 -9.15 -9.43 -22.65
C SER A 161 -8.93 -10.36 -21.45
N ASP A 162 -8.09 -9.97 -20.47
CA ASP A 162 -7.80 -10.80 -19.30
C ASP A 162 -8.73 -10.44 -18.14
N PRO A 163 -9.60 -11.36 -17.68
CA PRO A 163 -10.52 -11.07 -16.57
C PRO A 163 -9.83 -10.80 -15.23
N LEU A 164 -8.53 -11.14 -15.13
CA LEU A 164 -7.72 -10.88 -13.92
C LEU A 164 -6.89 -9.60 -14.04
N ASP A 165 -7.09 -8.83 -15.11
CA ASP A 165 -6.31 -7.64 -15.36
C ASP A 165 -6.59 -6.56 -14.33
N GLY A 166 -5.53 -6.09 -13.64
CA GLY A 166 -5.62 -5.15 -12.53
C GLY A 166 -5.90 -5.76 -11.16
N LEU A 167 -6.21 -7.07 -11.10
CA LEU A 167 -6.42 -7.79 -9.85
C LEU A 167 -5.08 -8.03 -9.14
N PHE A 168 -5.03 -7.74 -7.85
CA PHE A 168 -3.86 -8.03 -7.03
C PHE A 168 -4.24 -8.46 -5.62
N ASP A 169 -3.40 -9.31 -5.07
CA ASP A 169 -3.43 -9.74 -3.67
C ASP A 169 -2.23 -9.15 -2.95
N TYR A 170 -2.44 -8.65 -1.76
CA TYR A 170 -1.36 -8.19 -0.91
C TYR A 170 -1.54 -8.71 0.52
N ALA A 171 -0.43 -8.80 1.23
CA ALA A 171 -0.44 -9.14 2.63
C ALA A 171 0.51 -8.21 3.40
N ILE A 172 0.07 -7.80 4.59
CA ILE A 172 0.85 -7.01 5.54
C ILE A 172 0.95 -7.81 6.82
N LEU A 173 2.17 -8.17 7.19
CA LEU A 173 2.48 -8.83 8.46
C LEU A 173 3.20 -7.83 9.35
N THR A 174 2.64 -7.57 10.53
CA THR A 174 3.30 -6.74 11.53
C THR A 174 3.68 -7.59 12.74
N ASN A 175 4.86 -7.33 13.31
CA ASN A 175 5.31 -7.86 14.59
C ASN A 175 5.67 -6.68 15.50
N ILE A 176 4.67 -6.14 16.19
CA ILE A 176 4.83 -4.98 17.05
C ILE A 176 4.64 -5.41 18.50
N GLY A 177 5.63 -5.12 19.34
CA GLY A 177 5.60 -5.56 20.76
C GLY A 177 5.52 -7.08 20.95
N GLY A 178 6.05 -7.86 19.99
CA GLY A 178 6.02 -9.34 20.02
C GLY A 178 4.68 -9.95 19.62
N LYS A 179 3.72 -9.13 19.17
CA LYS A 179 2.42 -9.61 18.67
C LYS A 179 2.40 -9.58 17.15
N ASN A 180 2.11 -10.73 16.55
CA ASN A 180 1.93 -10.84 15.11
C ASN A 180 0.49 -10.51 14.73
N HIS A 181 0.35 -9.63 13.74
CA HIS A 181 -0.92 -9.38 13.07
C HIS A 181 -0.71 -9.57 11.57
N LEU A 182 -1.61 -10.31 10.93
CA LEU A 182 -1.58 -10.57 9.49
C LEU A 182 -2.86 -10.04 8.84
N HIS A 183 -2.71 -9.08 7.96
CA HIS A 183 -3.78 -8.56 7.11
C HIS A 183 -3.54 -9.06 5.68
N ILE A 184 -4.57 -9.64 5.06
CA ILE A 184 -4.55 -10.10 3.66
C ILE A 184 -5.80 -9.56 3.00
N ASP A 185 -5.64 -8.96 1.83
CA ASP A 185 -6.76 -8.44 1.07
C ASP A 185 -6.51 -8.54 -0.44
N ARG A 186 -7.59 -8.45 -1.21
CA ARG A 186 -7.63 -8.49 -2.67
C ARG A 186 -8.31 -7.26 -3.20
N GLN A 187 -7.68 -6.59 -4.14
CA GLN A 187 -8.21 -5.39 -4.78
C GLN A 187 -8.07 -5.47 -6.31
N GLU A 188 -8.83 -4.65 -7.01
CA GLU A 188 -8.79 -4.53 -8.46
C GLU A 188 -8.77 -3.07 -8.86
N PHE A 189 -7.82 -2.69 -9.72
CA PHE A 189 -7.75 -1.36 -10.32
C PHE A 189 -7.75 -1.46 -11.84
N LYS A 190 -8.46 -0.55 -12.50
CA LYS A 190 -8.53 -0.47 -13.96
C LYS A 190 -7.71 0.71 -14.47
N GLY A 191 -7.08 0.54 -15.63
CA GLY A 191 -6.29 1.59 -16.26
C GLY A 191 -5.13 1.04 -17.07
N SER A 192 -4.25 1.93 -17.50
CA SER A 192 -3.00 1.51 -18.14
C SER A 192 -2.12 0.74 -17.13
N ARG A 193 -1.23 -0.11 -17.66
CA ARG A 193 -0.32 -0.91 -16.84
C ARG A 193 0.44 -0.07 -15.78
N ASN A 194 0.92 1.11 -16.14
CA ASN A 194 1.64 1.95 -15.21
C ASN A 194 0.73 2.62 -14.19
N ASP A 195 -0.49 3.02 -14.59
CA ASP A 195 -1.46 3.60 -13.67
C ASP A 195 -1.91 2.57 -12.62
N VAL A 196 -2.22 1.35 -13.06
CA VAL A 196 -2.57 0.25 -12.15
C VAL A 196 -1.44 0.00 -11.13
N ARG A 197 -0.18 -0.07 -11.57
CA ARG A 197 0.97 -0.23 -10.65
C ARG A 197 1.11 0.93 -9.65
N LYS A 198 0.88 2.17 -10.09
CA LYS A 198 0.87 3.34 -9.20
C LYS A 198 -0.26 3.26 -8.18
N MET A 199 -1.48 2.94 -8.63
CA MET A 199 -2.63 2.78 -7.75
C MET A 199 -2.42 1.68 -6.71
N GLN A 200 -1.92 0.51 -7.12
CA GLN A 200 -1.54 -0.58 -6.22
C GLN A 200 -0.53 -0.11 -5.17
N THR A 201 0.51 0.59 -5.60
CA THR A 201 1.56 1.12 -4.72
C THR A 201 1.00 2.09 -3.69
N THR A 202 0.27 3.12 -4.13
CA THR A 202 -0.34 4.12 -3.26
C THR A 202 -1.29 3.47 -2.25
N TYR A 203 -2.16 2.57 -2.72
CA TYR A 203 -3.13 1.87 -1.87
C TYR A 203 -2.44 1.02 -0.80
N ILE A 204 -1.42 0.24 -1.17
CA ILE A 204 -0.71 -0.63 -0.23
C ILE A 204 0.04 0.21 0.82
N LEU A 205 0.77 1.26 0.42
CA LEU A 205 1.48 2.14 1.37
C LEU A 205 0.52 2.84 2.33
N TRP A 206 -0.64 3.27 1.85
CA TRP A 206 -1.69 3.82 2.68
C TRP A 206 -2.25 2.79 3.67
N GLN A 207 -2.49 1.54 3.24
CA GLN A 207 -2.94 0.47 4.14
C GLN A 207 -1.90 0.17 5.23
N VAL A 208 -0.61 0.19 4.89
CA VAL A 208 0.46 0.07 5.89
C VAL A 208 0.36 1.17 6.93
N LEU A 209 0.25 2.43 6.48
CA LEU A 209 0.13 3.59 7.39
C LEU A 209 -1.09 3.45 8.31
N ARG A 210 -2.24 3.01 7.78
CA ARG A 210 -3.44 2.76 8.59
C ARG A 210 -3.21 1.69 9.65
N ILE A 211 -2.66 0.53 9.24
CA ILE A 211 -2.47 -0.62 10.14
C ILE A 211 -1.54 -0.28 11.30
N ILE A 212 -0.44 0.42 11.05
CA ILE A 212 0.52 0.78 12.11
C ILE A 212 0.00 1.89 13.04
N ASN A 213 -0.98 2.70 12.60
CA ASN A 213 -1.62 3.74 13.40
C ASN A 213 -2.94 3.28 14.08
N MET A 214 -3.41 2.06 13.84
CA MET A 214 -4.58 1.55 14.55
C MET A 214 -4.23 1.36 16.02
N PRO A 215 -5.08 1.83 16.96
CA PRO A 215 -4.90 1.52 18.37
C PRO A 215 -5.01 -0.01 18.56
N ASN A 216 -4.01 -0.59 19.24
CA ASN A 216 -3.97 -2.00 19.63
C ASN A 216 -5.08 -2.37 20.62
#